data_73c924eb7598355600b9144853ec2e42
#
_entry.id   73c924eb7598355600b9144853ec2e42
#
_cell.length_a   1.000
_cell.length_b   1.000
_cell.length_c   1.000
_cell.angle_alpha   90.00
_cell.angle_beta   90.00
_cell.angle_gamma   90.00
#
_symmetry.space_group_name_H-M   'P 1'
#
loop_
_entity.id
_entity.type
_entity.pdbx_description
1 polymer ?
#
loop_
_entity_poly.entity_id
_entity_poly.type
_entity_poly.pdbx_seq_one_letter_code
_entity_poly.pdbx_strand_id
1 'polypeptide(L)'
;MRRVVVIGIALAALVGLAAGCGAQGVVSPTPETVIGTIPKAAPAPATPAFALKGDPVAGKQIFETAGCKSCHTLADAGATGTVGPNLDQVKPDYRTATARVTLGKGVMPSFKSQLTTQQIADVAAYVVKATGGTPP
;
A
#
# COMPACT_ATOMS: atom_id res chain seq x y z
N MET A 1 25.36 -35.48 60.36
CA MET A 1 24.09 -34.71 60.60
C MET A 1 23.79 -33.61 59.58
N ARG A 2 24.76 -33.16 58.77
CA ARG A 2 24.56 -32.04 57.83
C ARG A 2 23.91 -32.45 56.48
N ARG A 3 23.97 -33.73 56.11
CA ARG A 3 23.42 -34.26 54.85
C ARG A 3 21.93 -34.62 54.90
N VAL A 4 21.40 -34.91 56.05
CA VAL A 4 19.98 -35.30 56.24
C VAL A 4 19.03 -34.05 56.23
N VAL A 5 19.53 -32.90 56.70
CA VAL A 5 18.76 -31.64 56.71
C VAL A 5 18.54 -31.07 55.31
N VAL A 6 19.52 -31.25 54.39
CA VAL A 6 19.43 -30.74 53.01
C VAL A 6 18.41 -31.53 52.18
N ILE A 7 18.25 -32.82 52.42
CA ILE A 7 17.28 -33.66 51.70
C ILE A 7 15.84 -33.37 52.14
N GLY A 8 15.63 -33.00 53.44
CA GLY A 8 14.31 -32.67 53.95
C GLY A 8 13.73 -31.38 53.39
N ILE A 9 14.58 -30.40 53.06
CA ILE A 9 14.15 -29.10 52.50
C ILE A 9 13.84 -29.23 51.02
N ALA A 10 14.49 -30.13 50.30
CA ALA A 10 14.25 -30.35 48.86
C ALA A 10 12.92 -31.03 48.56
N LEU A 11 12.38 -31.85 49.51
CA LEU A 11 11.09 -32.54 49.29
C LEU A 11 9.88 -31.67 49.60
N ALA A 12 10.02 -30.65 50.45
CA ALA A 12 8.91 -29.74 50.79
C ALA A 12 8.59 -28.71 49.68
N ALA A 13 9.49 -28.48 48.75
CA ALA A 13 9.32 -27.52 47.67
C ALA A 13 8.58 -28.07 46.44
N LEU A 14 8.32 -29.37 46.35
CA LEU A 14 7.72 -30.02 45.17
C LEU A 14 6.20 -30.25 45.27
N VAL A 15 5.55 -29.94 46.38
CA VAL A 15 4.10 -30.18 46.58
C VAL A 15 3.25 -28.90 46.34
N GLY A 16 3.89 -27.75 46.09
CA GLY A 16 3.22 -26.45 45.97
C GLY A 16 2.82 -25.99 44.58
N LEU A 17 3.08 -26.74 43.49
CA LEU A 17 2.86 -26.27 42.11
C LEU A 17 1.72 -26.98 41.33
N ALA A 18 0.77 -27.59 41.99
CA ALA A 18 -0.32 -28.33 41.35
C ALA A 18 -1.72 -27.75 41.63
N ALA A 19 -1.86 -26.43 41.74
CA ALA A 19 -3.19 -25.82 41.90
C ALA A 19 -3.24 -24.49 41.15
N GLY A 20 -3.38 -24.52 39.84
CA GLY A 20 -3.45 -23.32 39.02
C GLY A 20 -3.90 -23.54 37.59
N CYS A 21 -4.66 -24.61 37.30
CA CYS A 21 -5.47 -24.63 36.07
C CYS A 21 -6.75 -23.87 36.32
N GLY A 22 -6.66 -22.53 36.29
CA GLY A 22 -7.81 -21.68 36.16
C GLY A 22 -8.46 -21.98 34.79
N ALA A 23 -9.66 -22.54 34.81
CA ALA A 23 -10.51 -22.63 33.67
C ALA A 23 -10.73 -21.20 33.12
N GLN A 24 -10.00 -20.84 32.06
CA GLN A 24 -10.30 -19.63 31.32
C GLN A 24 -11.64 -19.91 30.63
N GLY A 25 -12.70 -19.36 31.19
CA GLY A 25 -13.99 -19.37 30.57
C GLY A 25 -13.86 -18.79 29.20
N VAL A 26 -14.14 -19.59 28.16
CA VAL A 26 -14.28 -19.11 26.80
C VAL A 26 -15.45 -18.13 26.82
N VAL A 27 -15.15 -16.84 26.85
CA VAL A 27 -16.15 -15.80 26.64
C VAL A 27 -16.52 -15.90 25.18
N SER A 28 -17.58 -16.67 24.86
CA SER A 28 -18.19 -16.58 23.55
C SER A 28 -18.67 -15.15 23.36
N PRO A 29 -18.19 -14.40 22.36
CA PRO A 29 -18.78 -13.12 22.07
C PRO A 29 -20.25 -13.36 21.67
N THR A 30 -21.15 -12.90 22.50
CA THR A 30 -22.56 -12.79 22.09
C THR A 30 -22.57 -11.85 20.90
N PRO A 31 -23.19 -12.21 19.76
CA PRO A 31 -23.34 -11.30 18.66
C PRO A 31 -24.18 -10.13 19.16
N GLU A 32 -23.53 -9.01 19.43
CA GLU A 32 -24.21 -7.74 19.67
C GLU A 32 -24.88 -7.39 18.34
N THR A 33 -26.20 -7.46 18.32
CA THR A 33 -26.97 -6.99 17.16
C THR A 33 -26.80 -5.48 17.12
N VAL A 34 -25.79 -5.03 16.37
CA VAL A 34 -25.59 -3.60 16.09
C VAL A 34 -26.74 -3.21 15.15
N ILE A 35 -27.84 -2.73 15.72
CA ILE A 35 -28.84 -1.97 14.99
C ILE A 35 -28.21 -0.58 14.79
N GLY A 36 -27.19 -0.52 13.93
CA GLY A 36 -26.61 0.71 13.46
C GLY A 36 -27.45 1.22 12.29
N THR A 37 -27.78 2.49 12.30
CA THR A 37 -28.21 3.20 11.10
C THR A 37 -27.18 2.90 10.00
N ILE A 38 -27.64 2.42 8.84
CA ILE A 38 -26.80 2.24 7.65
C ILE A 38 -26.03 3.57 7.46
N PRO A 39 -24.70 3.58 7.46
CA PRO A 39 -23.97 4.82 7.21
C PRO A 39 -24.48 5.41 5.92
N LYS A 40 -24.87 6.71 5.97
CA LYS A 40 -25.18 7.50 4.80
C LYS A 40 -24.21 7.11 3.69
N ALA A 41 -24.76 6.71 2.53
CA ALA A 41 -24.01 6.19 1.40
C ALA A 41 -22.65 6.89 1.26
N ALA A 42 -21.60 6.11 1.20
CA ALA A 42 -20.27 6.64 0.93
C ALA A 42 -20.34 7.59 -0.26
N PRO A 43 -19.59 8.71 -0.26
CA PRO A 43 -19.56 9.62 -1.39
C PRO A 43 -19.38 8.81 -2.67
N ALA A 44 -20.14 9.15 -3.72
CA ALA A 44 -20.08 8.45 -5.00
C ALA A 44 -18.62 8.16 -5.37
N PRO A 45 -18.29 6.94 -5.88
CA PRO A 45 -16.92 6.58 -6.17
C PRO A 45 -16.30 7.66 -7.06
N ALA A 46 -15.20 8.23 -6.60
CA ALA A 46 -14.48 9.26 -7.34
C ALA A 46 -14.17 8.73 -8.74
N THR A 47 -14.41 9.54 -9.77
CA THR A 47 -14.10 9.18 -11.16
C THR A 47 -12.66 8.66 -11.24
N PRO A 48 -12.44 7.43 -11.74
CA PRO A 48 -11.09 6.88 -11.77
C PRO A 48 -10.22 7.66 -12.78
N ALA A 49 -8.91 7.78 -12.50
CA ALA A 49 -7.99 8.58 -13.29
C ALA A 49 -7.99 8.25 -14.79
N PHE A 50 -8.18 6.98 -15.16
CA PHE A 50 -8.24 6.55 -16.56
C PHE A 50 -9.47 7.07 -17.32
N ALA A 51 -10.51 7.52 -16.63
CA ALA A 51 -11.72 8.11 -17.24
C ALA A 51 -11.64 9.64 -17.31
N LEU A 52 -10.57 10.25 -16.79
CA LEU A 52 -10.31 11.68 -16.89
C LEU A 52 -9.44 11.98 -18.11
N LYS A 53 -9.65 13.13 -18.70
CA LYS A 53 -8.72 13.71 -19.67
C LYS A 53 -7.54 14.28 -18.90
N GLY A 54 -6.32 13.80 -19.20
CA GLY A 54 -5.09 14.32 -18.59
C GLY A 54 -4.45 15.44 -19.41
N ASP A 55 -3.79 16.37 -18.73
CA ASP A 55 -2.96 17.41 -19.35
C ASP A 55 -1.49 16.97 -19.37
N PRO A 56 -0.91 16.68 -20.55
CA PRO A 56 0.49 16.27 -20.65
C PRO A 56 1.50 17.33 -20.21
N VAL A 57 1.14 18.63 -20.24
CA VAL A 57 2.05 19.71 -19.81
C VAL A 57 2.17 19.72 -18.29
N ALA A 58 1.04 19.70 -17.61
CA ALA A 58 1.01 19.53 -16.15
C ALA A 58 1.65 18.19 -15.73
N GLY A 59 1.39 17.13 -16.48
CA GLY A 59 1.95 15.80 -16.26
C GLY A 59 3.47 15.75 -16.30
N LYS A 60 4.11 16.52 -17.18
CA LYS A 60 5.58 16.63 -17.23
C LYS A 60 6.15 17.16 -15.91
N GLN A 61 5.58 18.22 -15.38
CA GLN A 61 6.01 18.80 -14.10
C GLN A 61 5.85 17.79 -12.96
N ILE A 62 4.74 17.04 -12.95
CA ILE A 62 4.51 15.99 -11.94
C ILE A 62 5.56 14.88 -12.08
N PHE A 63 5.87 14.43 -13.29
CA PHE A 63 6.89 13.41 -13.54
C PHE A 63 8.27 13.82 -12.99
N GLU A 64 8.62 15.09 -13.14
CA GLU A 64 9.88 15.65 -12.67
C GLU A 64 9.93 15.82 -11.13
N THR A 65 8.83 16.19 -10.52
CA THR A 65 8.78 16.57 -9.09
C THR A 65 8.33 15.45 -8.16
N ALA A 66 7.49 14.52 -8.63
CA ALA A 66 6.99 13.42 -7.82
C ALA A 66 7.95 12.20 -7.73
N GLY A 67 9.16 12.31 -8.26
CA GLY A 67 10.20 11.29 -8.15
C GLY A 67 10.17 10.20 -9.23
N CYS A 68 9.32 10.32 -10.25
CA CYS A 68 9.21 9.30 -11.31
C CYS A 68 10.54 9.09 -12.05
N LYS A 69 11.26 10.19 -12.33
CA LYS A 69 12.53 10.17 -13.05
C LYS A 69 13.67 9.47 -12.32
N SER A 70 13.58 9.31 -11.02
CA SER A 70 14.62 8.62 -10.24
C SER A 70 14.61 7.11 -10.49
N CYS A 71 13.47 6.55 -10.89
CA CYS A 71 13.30 5.13 -11.13
C CYS A 71 13.14 4.77 -12.60
N HIS A 72 12.57 5.65 -13.43
CA HIS A 72 12.28 5.38 -14.84
C HIS A 72 13.21 6.11 -15.79
N THR A 73 13.52 5.45 -16.90
CA THR A 73 14.11 6.08 -18.07
C THR A 73 13.00 6.66 -18.96
N LEU A 74 13.11 7.92 -19.35
CA LEU A 74 12.23 8.60 -20.31
C LEU A 74 12.99 9.76 -20.96
N ALA A 75 13.27 9.66 -22.24
CA ALA A 75 14.13 10.60 -22.99
C ALA A 75 13.58 12.03 -22.98
N ASP A 76 12.28 12.21 -23.17
CA ASP A 76 11.63 13.54 -23.16
C ASP A 76 11.81 14.30 -21.82
N ALA A 77 11.90 13.57 -20.71
CA ALA A 77 12.14 14.14 -19.38
C ALA A 77 13.63 14.21 -19.01
N GLY A 78 14.54 13.75 -19.86
CA GLY A 78 15.95 13.58 -19.51
C GLY A 78 16.15 12.61 -18.34
N ALA A 79 15.22 11.69 -18.14
CA ALA A 79 15.24 10.74 -17.03
C ALA A 79 16.02 9.48 -17.39
N THR A 80 16.93 9.06 -16.48
CA THR A 80 17.85 7.94 -16.69
C THR A 80 17.76 6.87 -15.62
N GLY A 81 16.68 6.87 -14.80
CA GLY A 81 16.46 5.87 -13.75
C GLY A 81 16.32 4.46 -14.33
N THR A 82 16.91 3.48 -13.64
CA THR A 82 16.97 2.07 -14.09
C THR A 82 16.30 1.08 -13.13
N VAL A 83 15.70 1.56 -12.05
CA VAL A 83 14.99 0.72 -11.08
C VAL A 83 13.65 0.23 -11.64
N GLY A 84 12.95 1.12 -12.36
CA GLY A 84 11.72 0.83 -13.08
C GLY A 84 11.98 0.55 -14.57
N PRO A 85 10.93 0.17 -15.32
CA PRO A 85 11.05 -0.02 -16.76
C PRO A 85 11.46 1.26 -17.50
N ASN A 86 12.21 1.08 -18.61
CA ASN A 86 12.42 2.13 -19.57
C ASN A 86 11.11 2.41 -20.31
N LEU A 87 10.53 3.60 -20.10
CA LEU A 87 9.22 3.97 -20.64
C LEU A 87 9.24 4.16 -22.15
N ASP A 88 10.38 4.61 -22.73
CA ASP A 88 10.54 4.73 -24.19
C ASP A 88 10.44 3.38 -24.88
N GLN A 89 10.82 2.31 -24.21
CA GLN A 89 10.75 0.93 -24.72
C GLN A 89 9.38 0.30 -24.48
N VAL A 90 8.85 0.44 -23.25
CA VAL A 90 7.58 -0.21 -22.85
C VAL A 90 6.38 0.46 -23.49
N LYS A 91 6.41 1.78 -23.69
CA LYS A 91 5.36 2.60 -24.32
C LYS A 91 3.96 2.27 -23.75
N PRO A 92 3.73 2.49 -22.46
CA PRO A 92 2.48 2.08 -21.83
C PRO A 92 1.30 2.85 -22.42
N ASP A 93 0.17 2.19 -22.58
CA ASP A 93 -1.09 2.85 -22.86
C ASP A 93 -1.59 3.65 -21.64
N TYR A 94 -2.55 4.55 -21.87
CA TYR A 94 -3.05 5.45 -20.85
C TYR A 94 -3.67 4.73 -19.64
N ARG A 95 -4.42 3.65 -19.89
CA ARG A 95 -5.05 2.86 -18.84
C ARG A 95 -4.01 2.14 -17.98
N THR A 96 -2.99 1.58 -18.61
CA THR A 96 -1.86 0.95 -17.92
C THR A 96 -1.09 1.97 -17.10
N ALA A 97 -0.76 3.12 -17.66
CA ALA A 97 -0.03 4.19 -16.98
C ALA A 97 -0.80 4.68 -15.74
N THR A 98 -2.10 5.03 -15.88
CA THR A 98 -2.93 5.45 -14.76
C THR A 98 -3.05 4.38 -13.67
N ALA A 99 -3.23 3.11 -14.06
CA ALA A 99 -3.32 2.00 -13.10
C ALA A 99 -2.02 1.81 -12.31
N ARG A 100 -0.85 1.92 -12.98
CA ARG A 100 0.46 1.79 -12.32
C ARG A 100 0.73 2.93 -11.34
N VAL A 101 0.44 4.16 -11.72
CA VAL A 101 0.60 5.31 -10.83
C VAL A 101 -0.37 5.23 -9.65
N THR A 102 -1.61 4.81 -9.90
CA THR A 102 -2.62 4.70 -8.83
C THR A 102 -2.28 3.58 -7.83
N LEU A 103 -1.95 2.39 -8.32
CA LEU A 103 -1.88 1.18 -7.49
C LEU A 103 -0.44 0.79 -7.13
N GLY A 104 0.55 1.25 -7.90
CA GLY A 104 1.91 0.75 -7.85
C GLY A 104 2.05 -0.64 -8.47
N LYS A 105 3.27 -1.17 -8.49
CA LYS A 105 3.58 -2.56 -8.85
C LYS A 105 4.99 -2.93 -8.41
N GLY A 106 5.15 -3.99 -7.65
CA GLY A 106 6.46 -4.42 -7.14
C GLY A 106 7.11 -3.31 -6.31
N VAL A 107 8.26 -2.82 -6.75
CA VAL A 107 9.00 -1.73 -6.06
C VAL A 107 8.42 -0.34 -6.34
N MET A 108 7.57 -0.19 -7.35
CA MET A 108 6.89 1.09 -7.62
C MET A 108 5.80 1.34 -6.59
N PRO A 109 5.86 2.41 -5.79
CA PRO A 109 4.84 2.70 -4.80
C PRO A 109 3.52 3.15 -5.45
N SER A 110 2.44 3.09 -4.67
CA SER A 110 1.16 3.72 -5.02
C SER A 110 1.25 5.22 -4.76
N PHE A 111 0.83 6.03 -5.71
CA PHE A 111 0.80 7.50 -5.60
C PHE A 111 -0.58 8.06 -5.25
N LYS A 112 -1.60 7.22 -5.07
CA LYS A 112 -2.97 7.66 -4.77
C LYS A 112 -3.13 8.48 -3.49
N SER A 113 -2.18 8.39 -2.56
CA SER A 113 -2.16 9.19 -1.33
C SER A 113 -1.36 10.50 -1.46
N GLN A 114 -0.57 10.64 -2.54
CA GLN A 114 0.32 11.77 -2.78
C GLN A 114 -0.17 12.68 -3.92
N LEU A 115 -0.83 12.08 -4.91
CA LEU A 115 -1.36 12.77 -6.09
C LEU A 115 -2.88 12.68 -6.11
N THR A 116 -3.52 13.76 -6.54
CA THR A 116 -4.96 13.75 -6.84
C THR A 116 -5.25 12.87 -8.05
N THR A 117 -6.51 12.47 -8.22
CA THR A 117 -6.93 11.68 -9.39
C THR A 117 -6.63 12.38 -10.71
N GLN A 118 -6.77 13.72 -10.75
CA GLN A 118 -6.43 14.52 -11.93
C GLN A 118 -4.92 14.52 -12.19
N GLN A 119 -4.09 14.69 -11.16
CA GLN A 119 -2.64 14.64 -11.31
C GLN A 119 -2.14 13.27 -11.79
N ILE A 120 -2.79 12.19 -11.37
CA ILE A 120 -2.51 10.84 -11.89
C ILE A 120 -2.88 10.76 -13.38
N ALA A 121 -4.01 11.33 -13.78
CA ALA A 121 -4.41 11.42 -15.17
C ALA A 121 -3.39 12.23 -16.00
N ASP A 122 -2.94 13.37 -15.47
CA ASP A 122 -2.00 14.27 -16.13
C ASP A 122 -0.65 13.60 -16.38
N VAL A 123 -0.05 13.00 -15.34
CA VAL A 123 1.25 12.32 -15.51
C VAL A 123 1.16 11.11 -16.42
N ALA A 124 0.05 10.37 -16.41
CA ALA A 124 -0.17 9.28 -17.36
C ALA A 124 -0.29 9.78 -18.79
N ALA A 125 -1.02 10.90 -19.02
CA ALA A 125 -1.12 11.53 -20.34
C ALA A 125 0.25 12.01 -20.83
N TYR A 126 1.07 12.57 -19.97
CA TYR A 126 2.45 12.94 -20.31
C TYR A 126 3.27 11.74 -20.76
N VAL A 127 3.30 10.67 -19.96
CA VAL A 127 4.07 9.47 -20.32
C VAL A 127 3.64 8.90 -21.67
N VAL A 128 2.33 8.76 -21.89
CA VAL A 128 1.79 8.27 -23.18
C VAL A 128 2.24 9.15 -24.32
N LYS A 129 2.11 10.48 -24.22
CA LYS A 129 2.51 11.42 -25.26
C LYS A 129 4.01 11.38 -25.50
N ALA A 130 4.82 11.40 -24.46
CA ALA A 130 6.28 11.38 -24.52
C ALA A 130 6.83 10.11 -25.19
N THR A 131 6.10 8.99 -25.08
CA THR A 131 6.46 7.72 -25.72
C THR A 131 5.82 7.50 -27.09
N GLY A 132 5.21 8.54 -27.67
CA GLY A 132 4.65 8.54 -29.02
C GLY A 132 3.21 8.04 -29.13
N GLY A 133 2.51 7.85 -28.00
CA GLY A 133 1.08 7.53 -27.98
C GLY A 133 0.20 8.77 -27.99
N THR A 134 -1.11 8.55 -28.09
CA THR A 134 -2.15 9.59 -28.03
C THR A 134 -2.95 9.40 -26.74
N PRO A 135 -2.81 10.30 -25.74
CA PRO A 135 -3.68 10.28 -24.56
C PRO A 135 -5.10 10.74 -24.93
N PRO A 136 -6.13 10.41 -24.14
CA PRO A 136 -7.51 10.81 -24.36
C PRO A 136 -7.75 12.30 -24.20
#